data_b21057e6225b66633bcf9d161905bac0
#
_entry.id   b21057e6225b66633bcf9d161905bac0
#
_cell.length_a   1.000
_cell.length_b   1.000
_cell.length_c   1.000
_cell.angle_alpha   90.00
_cell.angle_beta   90.00
_cell.angle_gamma   90.00
#
_symmetry.space_group_name_H-M   'P 1'
#
loop_
_entity.id
_entity.type
_entity.pdbx_description
1 polymer ?
#
loop_
_entity_poly.entity_id
_entity_poly.type
_entity_poly.pdbx_seq_one_letter_code
_entity_poly.pdbx_strand_id
1 'polypeptide(L)'
;MKIVFLDAKTIGDDIDLSGFDALGEVTRYDFTTPEEAPERVKDADVLIINKVPVNEQTIHTAAHLKLVCVTATGTNNLDKDYLASRGIAWRNVAGYSTETVTQHTFAMLFYLLEKLRYYDDYEIGRAHV
;
A
#
# COMPACT_ATOMS: atom_id res chain seq x y z
N MET A 1 -6.19 15.42 -15.85
CA MET A 1 -6.43 14.15 -15.15
C MET A 1 -6.25 14.41 -13.66
N LYS A 2 -7.22 14.01 -12.85
CA LYS A 2 -7.15 14.17 -11.38
C LYS A 2 -6.76 12.86 -10.74
N ILE A 3 -5.64 12.87 -10.03
CA ILE A 3 -5.07 11.72 -9.33
C ILE A 3 -5.21 11.94 -7.83
N VAL A 4 -5.80 11.00 -7.13
CA VAL A 4 -6.03 11.11 -5.68
C VAL A 4 -5.37 9.94 -4.95
N PHE A 5 -4.47 10.25 -4.03
CA PHE A 5 -3.94 9.31 -3.05
C PHE A 5 -4.83 9.35 -1.80
N LEU A 6 -5.35 8.21 -1.37
CA LEU A 6 -6.21 8.14 -0.19
C LEU A 6 -5.47 7.82 1.11
N ASP A 7 -4.27 7.24 1.03
CA ASP A 7 -3.48 6.82 2.17
C ASP A 7 -1.97 6.90 1.89
N ALA A 8 -1.52 8.06 1.40
CA ALA A 8 -0.14 8.31 0.95
C ALA A 8 0.90 8.00 2.03
N LYS A 9 0.59 8.25 3.31
CA LYS A 9 1.48 7.97 4.44
C LYS A 9 1.88 6.50 4.55
N THR A 10 1.08 5.59 4.00
CA THR A 10 1.38 4.15 4.01
C THR A 10 2.51 3.74 3.05
N ILE A 11 2.92 4.63 2.14
CA ILE A 11 4.02 4.40 1.20
C ILE A 11 5.37 4.64 1.89
N GLY A 12 5.40 5.55 2.88
CA GLY A 12 6.60 5.99 3.60
C GLY A 12 6.96 7.43 3.27
N ASP A 13 7.74 8.05 4.16
CA ASP A 13 8.15 9.46 4.03
C ASP A 13 9.42 9.61 3.17
N ASP A 14 10.08 8.51 2.87
CA ASP A 14 11.34 8.43 2.14
C ASP A 14 11.15 8.22 0.62
N ILE A 15 9.90 8.08 0.17
CA ILE A 15 9.58 7.88 -1.25
C ILE A 15 9.15 9.20 -1.89
N ASP A 16 9.87 9.61 -2.93
CA ASP A 16 9.51 10.79 -3.73
C ASP A 16 8.33 10.47 -4.65
N LEU A 17 7.21 11.12 -4.40
CA LEU A 17 5.98 10.99 -5.19
C LEU A 17 5.81 12.14 -6.21
N SER A 18 6.77 13.03 -6.33
CA SER A 18 6.67 14.22 -7.21
C SER A 18 6.53 13.84 -8.70
N GLY A 19 7.02 12.67 -9.09
CA GLY A 19 6.86 12.18 -10.45
C GLY A 19 5.40 12.06 -10.93
N PHE A 20 4.44 11.94 -10.01
CA PHE A 20 3.02 11.92 -10.35
C PHE A 20 2.48 13.31 -10.75
N ASP A 21 3.10 14.40 -10.31
CA ASP A 21 2.66 15.77 -10.61
C ASP A 21 2.77 16.10 -12.10
N ALA A 22 3.67 15.40 -12.81
CA ALA A 22 3.79 15.51 -14.27
C ALA A 22 2.61 14.84 -15.03
N LEU A 23 1.83 13.97 -14.37
CA LEU A 23 0.72 13.24 -14.98
C LEU A 23 -0.62 13.96 -14.87
N GLY A 24 -0.74 14.94 -13.98
CA GLY A 24 -1.96 15.69 -13.77
C GLY A 24 -2.04 16.42 -12.44
N GLU A 25 -3.24 16.82 -12.07
CA GLU A 25 -3.53 17.40 -10.76
C GLU A 25 -3.53 16.31 -9.71
N VAL A 26 -2.64 16.38 -8.72
CA VAL A 26 -2.45 15.35 -7.71
C VAL A 26 -2.86 15.87 -6.33
N THR A 27 -3.81 15.19 -5.71
CA THR A 27 -4.18 15.40 -4.31
C THR A 27 -3.72 14.21 -3.47
N ARG A 28 -3.04 14.48 -2.34
CA ARG A 28 -2.52 13.46 -1.44
C ARG A 28 -3.13 13.62 -0.06
N TYR A 29 -3.83 12.57 0.39
CA TYR A 29 -4.30 12.45 1.76
C TYR A 29 -3.41 11.45 2.50
N ASP A 30 -2.95 11.79 3.69
CA ASP A 30 -2.13 10.90 4.51
C ASP A 30 -2.88 9.63 4.89
N PHE A 31 -4.12 9.80 5.33
CA PHE A 31 -5.06 8.73 5.65
C PHE A 31 -6.47 9.14 5.25
N THR A 32 -7.30 8.17 4.92
CA THR A 32 -8.72 8.37 4.58
C THR A 32 -9.55 7.29 5.25
N THR A 33 -10.56 7.70 6.00
CA THR A 33 -11.55 6.76 6.53
C THR A 33 -12.59 6.40 5.47
N PRO A 34 -13.32 5.28 5.60
CA PRO A 34 -14.38 4.93 4.67
C PRO A 34 -15.46 6.01 4.55
N GLU A 35 -15.71 6.76 5.62
CA GLU A 35 -16.73 7.83 5.67
C GLU A 35 -16.28 9.08 4.91
N GLU A 36 -14.98 9.36 4.90
CA GLU A 36 -14.38 10.49 4.17
C GLU A 36 -14.20 10.21 2.68
N ALA A 37 -14.05 8.92 2.31
CA ALA A 37 -13.70 8.52 0.97
C ALA A 37 -14.68 9.06 -0.10
N PRO A 38 -16.01 9.02 0.06
CA PRO A 38 -16.93 9.51 -0.97
C PRO A 38 -16.72 10.96 -1.37
N GLU A 39 -16.37 11.83 -0.42
CA GLU A 39 -16.12 13.24 -0.75
C GLU A 39 -14.76 13.42 -1.44
N ARG A 40 -13.74 12.66 -1.01
CA ARG A 40 -12.37 12.77 -1.53
C ARG A 40 -12.21 12.22 -2.95
N VAL A 41 -13.04 11.25 -3.33
CA VAL A 41 -12.95 10.59 -4.65
C VAL A 41 -13.84 11.20 -5.73
N LYS A 42 -14.69 12.13 -5.37
CA LYS A 42 -15.78 12.68 -6.20
C LYS A 42 -15.35 13.08 -7.61
N ASP A 43 -14.22 13.76 -7.72
CA ASP A 43 -13.69 14.27 -8.99
C ASP A 43 -12.49 13.47 -9.51
N ALA A 44 -12.17 12.33 -8.90
CA ALA A 44 -10.99 11.56 -9.25
C ALA A 44 -11.17 10.81 -10.59
N ASP A 45 -10.15 10.88 -11.44
CA ASP A 45 -9.99 10.01 -12.61
C ASP A 45 -9.21 8.74 -12.24
N VAL A 46 -8.25 8.87 -11.32
CA VAL A 46 -7.37 7.79 -10.86
C VAL A 46 -7.27 7.84 -9.34
N LEU A 47 -7.43 6.68 -8.71
CA LEU A 47 -7.15 6.50 -7.28
C LEU A 47 -5.87 5.71 -7.09
N ILE A 48 -5.06 6.15 -6.12
CA ILE A 48 -3.89 5.41 -5.63
C ILE A 48 -4.13 5.14 -4.15
N ILE A 49 -4.12 3.85 -3.81
CA ILE A 49 -4.48 3.37 -2.47
C ILE A 49 -3.57 2.24 -2.02
N ASN A 50 -3.50 2.00 -0.72
CA ASN A 50 -2.86 0.83 -0.14
C ASN A 50 -3.84 0.01 0.71
N LYS A 51 -4.47 0.65 1.72
CA LYS A 51 -5.30 -0.03 2.72
C LYS A 51 -6.77 0.38 2.66
N VAL A 52 -7.10 1.52 2.09
CA VAL A 52 -8.47 2.00 2.01
C VAL A 52 -9.33 1.00 1.24
N PRO A 53 -10.50 0.57 1.78
CA PRO A 53 -11.44 -0.26 1.03
C PRO A 53 -11.98 0.47 -0.20
N VAL A 54 -12.08 -0.23 -1.32
CA VAL A 54 -12.68 0.28 -2.56
C VAL A 54 -13.88 -0.57 -2.90
N ASN A 55 -15.05 -0.04 -2.64
CA ASN A 55 -16.34 -0.69 -2.83
C ASN A 55 -17.43 0.37 -3.10
N GLU A 56 -18.68 -0.05 -3.25
CA GLU A 56 -19.79 0.86 -3.48
C GLU A 56 -19.90 1.97 -2.42
N GLN A 57 -19.68 1.66 -1.14
CA GLN A 57 -19.81 2.63 -0.06
C GLN A 57 -18.79 3.76 -0.15
N THR A 58 -17.55 3.43 -0.58
CA THR A 58 -16.42 4.36 -0.60
C THR A 58 -16.26 5.14 -1.90
N ILE A 59 -16.69 4.57 -3.06
CA ILE A 59 -16.45 5.20 -4.35
C ILE A 59 -17.71 5.45 -5.20
N HIS A 60 -18.92 5.38 -4.61
CA HIS A 60 -20.17 5.61 -5.36
C HIS A 60 -20.25 7.02 -5.99
N THR A 61 -19.60 8.01 -5.38
CA THR A 61 -19.56 9.40 -5.84
C THR A 61 -18.57 9.65 -6.98
N ALA A 62 -17.63 8.72 -7.20
CA ALA A 62 -16.56 8.87 -8.19
C ALA A 62 -17.08 8.64 -9.62
N ALA A 63 -17.75 9.63 -10.19
CA ALA A 63 -18.40 9.51 -11.52
C ALA A 63 -17.41 9.36 -12.67
N HIS A 64 -16.19 9.89 -12.53
CA HIS A 64 -15.16 9.94 -13.59
C HIS A 64 -14.03 8.92 -13.40
N LEU A 65 -14.11 8.10 -12.35
CA LEU A 65 -13.05 7.16 -12.00
C LEU A 65 -12.88 6.08 -13.07
N LYS A 66 -11.64 5.93 -13.55
CA LYS A 66 -11.26 4.98 -14.60
C LYS A 66 -10.28 3.92 -14.12
N LEU A 67 -9.47 4.25 -13.11
CA LEU A 67 -8.38 3.38 -12.68
C LEU A 67 -8.19 3.45 -11.17
N VAL A 68 -8.01 2.30 -10.55
CA VAL A 68 -7.54 2.15 -9.16
C VAL A 68 -6.18 1.47 -9.16
N CYS A 69 -5.17 2.12 -8.59
CA CYS A 69 -3.83 1.56 -8.40
C CYS A 69 -3.62 1.21 -6.92
N VAL A 70 -3.28 -0.04 -6.65
CA VAL A 70 -2.96 -0.50 -5.29
C VAL A 70 -1.45 -0.55 -5.12
N THR A 71 -0.91 0.20 -4.16
CA THR A 71 0.54 0.25 -3.85
C THR A 71 1.01 -0.94 -3.01
N ALA A 72 0.40 -2.10 -3.23
CA ALA A 72 0.70 -3.36 -2.56
C ALA A 72 0.48 -4.56 -3.49
N THR A 73 0.92 -5.73 -3.07
CA THR A 73 0.63 -6.99 -3.77
C THR A 73 -0.81 -7.46 -3.52
N GLY A 74 -1.28 -7.39 -2.26
CA GLY A 74 -2.63 -7.81 -1.88
C GLY A 74 -3.70 -6.86 -2.41
N THR A 75 -4.83 -7.41 -2.81
CA THR A 75 -5.98 -6.68 -3.38
C THR A 75 -7.30 -7.03 -2.68
N ASN A 76 -7.23 -7.49 -1.44
CA ASN A 76 -8.41 -7.94 -0.67
C ASN A 76 -9.34 -6.78 -0.29
N ASN A 77 -8.83 -5.56 -0.34
CA ASN A 77 -9.57 -4.34 -0.11
C ASN A 77 -10.32 -3.82 -1.36
N LEU A 78 -10.25 -4.51 -2.50
CA LEU A 78 -10.99 -4.17 -3.71
C LEU A 78 -12.22 -5.05 -3.86
N ASP A 79 -13.38 -4.44 -4.01
CA ASP A 79 -14.58 -5.08 -4.55
C ASP A 79 -14.46 -5.12 -6.09
N LYS A 80 -13.90 -6.22 -6.59
CA LYS A 80 -13.59 -6.38 -8.01
C LYS A 80 -14.84 -6.49 -8.87
N ASP A 81 -15.91 -7.06 -8.34
CA ASP A 81 -17.17 -7.20 -9.04
C ASP A 81 -17.84 -5.83 -9.21
N TYR A 82 -17.82 -5.01 -8.15
CA TYR A 82 -18.29 -3.63 -8.24
C TYR A 82 -17.46 -2.80 -9.21
N LEU A 83 -16.12 -2.88 -9.15
CA LEU A 83 -15.25 -2.19 -10.10
C LEU A 83 -15.53 -2.60 -11.55
N ALA A 84 -15.70 -3.90 -11.80
CA ALA A 84 -16.03 -4.43 -13.12
C ALA A 84 -17.39 -3.92 -13.62
N SER A 85 -18.41 -3.89 -12.74
CA SER A 85 -19.75 -3.37 -13.08
C SER A 85 -19.73 -1.88 -13.47
N ARG A 86 -18.78 -1.12 -12.91
CA ARG A 86 -18.56 0.30 -13.19
C ARG A 86 -17.61 0.56 -14.38
N GLY A 87 -17.01 -0.49 -14.96
CA GLY A 87 -15.98 -0.37 -16.01
C GLY A 87 -14.67 0.27 -15.51
N ILE A 88 -14.40 0.19 -14.20
CA ILE A 88 -13.20 0.74 -13.57
C ILE A 88 -12.09 -0.31 -13.60
N ALA A 89 -10.98 0.01 -14.25
CA ALA A 89 -9.79 -0.85 -14.24
C ALA A 89 -9.06 -0.78 -12.90
N TRP A 90 -8.30 -1.83 -12.57
CA TRP A 90 -7.42 -1.79 -11.42
C TRP A 90 -6.06 -2.44 -11.74
N ARG A 91 -5.03 -2.03 -10.99
CA ARG A 91 -3.68 -2.59 -11.05
C ARG A 91 -3.09 -2.63 -9.64
N ASN A 92 -2.16 -3.55 -9.41
CA ASN A 92 -1.39 -3.68 -8.18
C ASN A 92 0.08 -3.87 -8.49
N VAL A 93 0.93 -3.88 -7.46
CA VAL A 93 2.37 -4.14 -7.58
C VAL A 93 2.63 -5.60 -7.20
N ALA A 94 2.48 -6.49 -8.19
CA ALA A 94 2.67 -7.93 -7.97
C ALA A 94 4.17 -8.28 -7.89
N GLY A 95 4.52 -9.17 -6.93
CA GLY A 95 5.82 -9.82 -6.88
C GLY A 95 7.01 -8.98 -6.40
N TYR A 96 6.85 -7.70 -6.09
CA TYR A 96 7.96 -6.81 -5.72
C TYR A 96 8.69 -7.22 -4.43
N SER A 97 8.00 -7.84 -3.51
CA SER A 97 8.53 -8.21 -2.18
C SER A 97 8.86 -9.69 -2.02
N THR A 98 8.68 -10.51 -3.05
CA THR A 98 8.80 -11.96 -2.94
C THR A 98 10.18 -12.38 -2.41
N GLU A 99 11.26 -11.86 -2.99
CA GLU A 99 12.62 -12.17 -2.55
C GLU A 99 12.88 -11.68 -1.12
N THR A 100 12.51 -10.43 -0.83
CA THR A 100 12.73 -9.82 0.49
C THR A 100 11.95 -10.55 1.58
N VAL A 101 10.68 -10.90 1.35
CA VAL A 101 9.87 -11.66 2.31
C VAL A 101 10.44 -13.06 2.52
N THR A 102 10.84 -13.73 1.45
CA THR A 102 11.47 -15.06 1.53
C THR A 102 12.75 -14.99 2.36
N GLN A 103 13.65 -14.07 2.04
CA GLN A 103 14.91 -13.87 2.76
C GLN A 103 14.67 -13.59 4.25
N HIS A 104 13.72 -12.69 4.56
CA HIS A 104 13.40 -12.37 5.95
C HIS A 104 12.81 -13.55 6.70
N THR A 105 11.96 -14.35 6.05
CA THR A 105 11.38 -15.57 6.64
C THR A 105 12.47 -16.57 7.03
N PHE A 106 13.43 -16.82 6.14
CA PHE A 106 14.56 -17.71 6.44
C PHE A 106 15.50 -17.10 7.48
N ALA A 107 15.73 -15.79 7.46
CA ALA A 107 16.52 -15.12 8.48
C ALA A 107 15.92 -15.31 9.89
N MET A 108 14.60 -15.15 10.03
CA MET A 108 13.91 -15.41 11.31
C MET A 108 13.98 -16.89 11.70
N LEU A 109 13.80 -17.79 10.74
CA LEU A 109 13.91 -19.23 10.99
C LEU A 109 15.28 -19.60 11.56
N PHE A 110 16.36 -19.17 10.90
CA PHE A 110 17.74 -19.45 11.36
C PHE A 110 18.05 -18.73 12.67
N TYR A 111 17.59 -17.50 12.86
CA TYR A 111 17.74 -16.80 14.12
C TYR A 111 17.20 -17.63 15.31
N LEU A 112 16.03 -18.26 15.14
CA LEU A 112 15.41 -19.10 16.17
C LEU A 112 16.11 -20.48 16.31
N LEU A 113 16.38 -21.15 15.20
CA LEU A 113 17.00 -22.49 15.21
C LEU A 113 18.43 -22.48 15.78
N GLU A 114 19.21 -21.51 15.34
CA GLU A 114 20.60 -21.36 15.77
C GLU A 114 20.76 -20.60 17.09
N LYS A 115 19.64 -20.18 17.71
CA LYS A 115 19.67 -19.42 18.98
C LYS A 115 20.64 -18.25 18.96
N LEU A 116 20.67 -17.50 17.87
CA LEU A 116 21.69 -16.46 17.60
C LEU A 116 21.76 -15.43 18.76
N ARG A 117 20.63 -15.01 19.31
CA ARG A 117 20.60 -14.09 20.45
C ARG A 117 21.30 -14.66 21.67
N TYR A 118 21.11 -15.94 21.96
CA TYR A 118 21.77 -16.58 23.10
C TYR A 118 23.30 -16.54 22.96
N TYR A 119 23.81 -16.84 21.77
CA TYR A 119 25.25 -16.81 21.53
C TYR A 119 25.80 -15.38 21.48
N ASP A 120 25.06 -14.43 20.93
CA ASP A 120 25.43 -13.02 20.91
C ASP A 120 25.56 -12.48 22.36
N ASP A 121 24.54 -12.69 23.18
CA ASP A 121 24.57 -12.31 24.61
C ASP A 121 25.71 -13.01 25.40
N TYR A 122 26.01 -14.26 25.05
CA TYR A 122 27.09 -15.04 25.67
C TYR A 122 28.48 -14.49 25.31
N GLU A 123 28.73 -14.17 24.07
CA GLU A 123 30.03 -13.58 23.63
C GLU A 123 30.23 -12.17 24.19
N ILE A 124 29.19 -11.33 24.20
CA ILE A 124 29.24 -10.02 24.85
C ILE A 124 29.61 -10.17 26.33
N GLY A 125 29.01 -11.12 27.05
CA GLY A 125 29.33 -11.42 28.43
C GLY A 125 30.78 -11.84 28.64
N ARG A 126 31.38 -12.56 27.68
CA ARG A 126 32.80 -12.96 27.73
C ARG A 126 33.78 -11.81 27.49
N ALA A 127 33.40 -10.82 26.70
CA ALA A 127 34.24 -9.66 26.41
C ALA A 127 34.43 -8.71 27.64
N HIS A 128 33.64 -8.89 28.70
CA HIS A 128 33.67 -8.09 29.91
C HIS A 128 34.27 -8.82 31.13
N VAL A 129 34.88 -9.99 30.95
CA VAL A 129 35.55 -10.75 32.03
C VAL A 129 37.07 -10.60 31.94
#